data_08b8d8122d0e4daf9554dc8468ed942a
#
_entry.id   08b8d8122d0e4daf9554dc8468ed942a
#
_cell.length_a   1.000
_cell.length_b   1.000
_cell.length_c   1.000
_cell.angle_alpha   90.00
_cell.angle_beta   90.00
_cell.angle_gamma   90.00
#
_symmetry.space_group_name_H-M   'P 1'
#
loop_
_entity.id
_entity.type
_entity.pdbx_description
1 polymer ?
#
loop_
_entity_poly.entity_id
_entity_poly.type
_entity_poly.pdbx_seq_one_letter_code
_entity_poly.pdbx_strand_id
1 'polypeptide(L)'
;VYKRQGESEGTAVDDVLSLVNARRTVMDGETLRVGTWFEAKETFETLDQWRAEVMSDKTLKGNLISQDGSHSLVVVKARFMSVEDHDRFHDALEALLAHHIAEGFELTLGGAPAIDSTFNRLMLKDMIILLLAAIIIMGLILTYLFRRLVAILAPIAAVSLAVLWTLGCMAYLGLAVGMISSMLPAFIFVVGVGDSVHLLSVYRTERLLGTDNREAIIRAVARTGQPVLL
;
A
#
# COMPACT_ATOMS: atom_id res chain seq x y z
N VAL A 1 27.53 -7.46 -7.60
CA VAL A 1 28.56 -6.42 -7.43
C VAL A 1 28.57 -6.03 -5.97
N TYR A 2 29.52 -6.59 -5.23
CA TYR A 2 29.72 -6.30 -3.82
C TYR A 2 30.38 -4.93 -3.68
N LYS A 3 29.70 -3.93 -3.13
CA LYS A 3 30.32 -2.68 -2.72
C LYS A 3 30.49 -2.70 -1.20
N ARG A 4 31.76 -2.69 -0.75
CA ARG A 4 32.17 -2.54 0.64
C ARG A 4 31.48 -1.34 1.29
N GLN A 5 31.27 -1.46 2.60
CA GLN A 5 30.94 -0.35 3.50
C GLN A 5 31.88 0.84 3.22
N GLY A 6 31.32 1.90 2.74
CA GLY A 6 32.02 3.16 2.49
C GLY A 6 31.00 4.12 1.91
N GLU A 7 30.52 5.01 2.76
CA GLU A 7 29.85 6.25 2.48
C GLU A 7 29.52 6.52 0.99
N SER A 8 28.27 6.31 0.61
CA SER A 8 27.69 6.98 -0.55
C SER A 8 26.34 7.54 -0.14
N GLU A 9 26.33 8.85 0.09
CA GLU A 9 25.11 9.64 0.06
C GLU A 9 24.36 9.27 -1.23
N GLY A 10 23.22 8.58 -1.08
CA GLY A 10 22.34 8.27 -2.20
C GLY A 10 21.96 6.79 -2.42
N THR A 11 22.49 5.84 -1.66
CA THR A 11 22.06 4.43 -1.78
C THR A 11 20.89 4.11 -0.84
N ALA A 12 19.80 3.59 -1.42
CA ALA A 12 18.63 3.16 -0.66
C ALA A 12 18.89 1.91 0.22
N VAL A 13 20.04 1.25 0.03
CA VAL A 13 20.43 0.03 0.73
C VAL A 13 21.58 0.33 1.71
N ASP A 14 21.34 0.04 2.99
CA ASP A 14 22.36 0.15 4.03
C ASP A 14 23.27 -1.07 4.11
N ASP A 15 22.69 -2.27 4.05
CA ASP A 15 23.42 -3.52 4.20
C ASP A 15 22.69 -4.67 3.48
N VAL A 16 23.46 -5.68 3.10
CA VAL A 16 22.94 -6.92 2.52
C VAL A 16 23.54 -8.09 3.26
N LEU A 17 22.71 -8.92 3.85
CA LEU A 17 23.14 -10.15 4.53
C LEU A 17 22.61 -11.37 3.79
N SER A 18 23.51 -12.26 3.47
CA SER A 18 23.21 -13.52 2.77
C SER A 18 24.17 -14.61 3.25
N LEU A 19 23.96 -15.84 2.84
CA LEU A 19 24.89 -16.93 3.12
C LEU A 19 26.30 -16.65 2.59
N VAL A 20 26.43 -15.87 1.52
CA VAL A 20 27.72 -15.53 0.90
C VAL A 20 28.60 -14.68 1.81
N ASN A 21 27.99 -13.74 2.54
CA ASN A 21 28.70 -12.80 3.41
C ASN A 21 28.45 -13.02 4.90
N ALA A 22 27.69 -14.05 5.27
CA ALA A 22 27.49 -14.43 6.65
C ALA A 22 28.84 -14.80 7.29
N ARG A 23 29.11 -14.23 8.48
CA ARG A 23 30.38 -14.43 9.19
C ARG A 23 30.42 -15.78 9.86
N ARG A 24 31.58 -16.47 9.75
CA ARG A 24 31.93 -17.67 10.47
C ARG A 24 33.09 -17.35 11.40
N THR A 25 32.94 -17.73 12.64
CA THR A 25 33.99 -17.59 13.66
C THR A 25 34.39 -18.97 14.12
N VAL A 26 35.65 -19.31 13.97
CA VAL A 26 36.23 -20.64 14.34
C VAL A 26 37.43 -20.40 15.23
N MET A 27 37.55 -21.21 16.28
CA MET A 27 38.76 -21.31 17.10
C MET A 27 39.80 -22.19 16.40
N ASP A 28 40.95 -21.63 16.09
CA ASP A 28 42.10 -22.36 15.54
C ASP A 28 43.22 -22.29 16.59
N GLY A 29 43.24 -23.29 17.49
CA GLY A 29 44.09 -23.28 18.66
C GLY A 29 43.70 -22.16 19.63
N GLU A 30 44.63 -21.23 19.90
CA GLU A 30 44.39 -20.02 20.77
C GLU A 30 43.95 -18.79 19.96
N THR A 31 43.86 -18.89 18.63
CA THR A 31 43.48 -17.76 17.78
C THR A 31 42.08 -17.86 17.23
N LEU A 32 41.37 -16.73 17.20
CA LEU A 32 40.03 -16.63 16.67
C LEU A 32 40.13 -16.23 15.18
N ARG A 33 39.73 -17.14 14.30
CA ARG A 33 39.61 -16.84 12.87
C ARG A 33 38.20 -16.40 12.54
N VAL A 34 38.05 -15.24 11.93
CA VAL A 34 36.81 -14.69 11.42
C VAL A 34 36.88 -14.61 9.92
N GLY A 35 35.99 -15.31 9.23
CA GLY A 35 35.85 -15.31 7.77
C GLY A 35 34.40 -15.33 7.36
N THR A 36 34.11 -15.57 6.10
CA THR A 36 32.76 -15.82 5.60
C THR A 36 32.50 -17.30 5.41
N TRP A 37 31.24 -17.72 5.49
CA TRP A 37 30.86 -19.11 5.21
C TRP A 37 31.18 -19.52 3.77
N PHE A 38 31.13 -18.57 2.83
CA PHE A 38 31.44 -18.82 1.43
C PHE A 38 32.95 -19.07 1.20
N GLU A 39 33.80 -18.25 1.84
CA GLU A 39 35.25 -18.47 1.81
C GLU A 39 35.65 -19.82 2.46
N ALA A 40 34.95 -20.17 3.54
CA ALA A 40 35.16 -21.42 4.23
C ALA A 40 34.84 -22.67 3.36
N LYS A 41 34.04 -22.51 2.28
CA LYS A 41 33.73 -23.62 1.35
C LYS A 41 34.97 -24.31 0.80
N GLU A 42 36.05 -23.57 0.55
CA GLU A 42 37.32 -24.08 0.03
C GLU A 42 38.08 -24.95 1.07
N THR A 43 37.70 -24.88 2.34
CA THR A 43 38.33 -25.69 3.41
C THR A 43 37.71 -27.07 3.57
N PHE A 44 36.60 -27.36 2.88
CA PHE A 44 35.90 -28.65 2.91
C PHE A 44 36.23 -29.48 1.68
N GLU A 45 36.40 -30.80 1.87
CA GLU A 45 36.72 -31.71 0.80
C GLU A 45 35.55 -31.90 -0.19
N THR A 46 34.32 -31.82 0.31
CA THR A 46 33.10 -31.96 -0.49
C THR A 46 32.05 -30.90 -0.16
N LEU A 47 31.20 -30.61 -1.15
CA LEU A 47 30.08 -29.68 -0.99
C LEU A 47 29.06 -30.16 0.07
N ASP A 48 28.90 -31.49 0.19
CA ASP A 48 27.98 -32.07 1.16
C ASP A 48 28.47 -31.89 2.61
N GLN A 49 29.79 -32.00 2.84
CA GLN A 49 30.36 -31.66 4.16
C GLN A 49 30.16 -30.22 4.51
N TRP A 50 30.42 -29.29 3.59
CA TRP A 50 30.15 -27.86 3.80
C TRP A 50 28.66 -27.60 4.10
N ARG A 51 27.76 -28.21 3.31
CA ARG A 51 26.32 -28.10 3.53
C ARG A 51 25.88 -28.62 4.90
N ALA A 52 26.41 -29.76 5.32
CA ALA A 52 26.12 -30.37 6.62
C ALA A 52 26.56 -29.44 7.76
N GLU A 53 27.75 -28.83 7.64
CA GLU A 53 28.27 -27.89 8.62
C GLU A 53 27.43 -26.60 8.69
N VAL A 54 27.08 -26.00 7.54
CA VAL A 54 26.17 -24.84 7.45
C VAL A 54 24.83 -25.16 8.08
N MET A 55 24.28 -26.35 7.86
CA MET A 55 23.01 -26.79 8.43
C MET A 55 23.07 -27.10 9.92
N SER A 56 24.27 -27.31 10.48
CA SER A 56 24.48 -27.52 11.92
C SER A 56 24.55 -26.21 12.71
N ASP A 57 24.86 -25.11 12.03
CA ASP A 57 24.97 -23.80 12.65
C ASP A 57 23.58 -23.22 13.02
N LYS A 58 23.35 -23.06 14.33
CA LYS A 58 22.08 -22.54 14.87
C LYS A 58 21.82 -21.07 14.54
N THR A 59 22.86 -20.33 14.16
CA THR A 59 22.70 -18.91 13.74
C THR A 59 22.24 -18.78 12.31
N LEU A 60 22.59 -19.71 11.46
CA LEU A 60 22.17 -19.73 10.05
C LEU A 60 20.85 -20.46 9.86
N LYS A 61 20.73 -21.62 10.48
CA LYS A 61 19.55 -22.47 10.37
C LYS A 61 18.35 -21.84 11.08
N GLY A 62 17.27 -21.61 10.34
CA GLY A 62 16.07 -20.93 10.81
C GLY A 62 16.10 -19.41 10.66
N ASN A 63 17.27 -18.81 10.31
CA ASN A 63 17.39 -17.38 10.05
C ASN A 63 17.70 -17.06 8.58
N LEU A 64 18.81 -17.59 8.06
CA LEU A 64 19.22 -17.40 6.67
C LEU A 64 18.93 -18.61 5.79
N ILE A 65 18.73 -19.78 6.39
CA ILE A 65 18.43 -21.02 5.70
C ILE A 65 17.25 -21.68 6.40
N SER A 66 16.31 -22.20 5.63
CA SER A 66 15.17 -22.97 6.16
C SER A 66 15.63 -24.23 6.90
N GLN A 67 14.77 -24.78 7.74
CA GLN A 67 15.09 -25.96 8.54
C GLN A 67 15.41 -27.21 7.71
N ASP A 68 14.80 -27.30 6.53
CA ASP A 68 15.01 -28.37 5.56
C ASP A 68 16.11 -28.09 4.52
N GLY A 69 16.69 -26.87 4.55
CA GLY A 69 17.74 -26.45 3.60
C GLY A 69 17.23 -26.19 2.19
N SER A 70 15.92 -26.12 1.96
CA SER A 70 15.33 -25.90 0.63
C SER A 70 15.26 -24.41 0.24
N HIS A 71 15.26 -23.51 1.23
CA HIS A 71 15.17 -22.08 1.01
C HIS A 71 16.36 -21.35 1.65
N SER A 72 16.82 -20.29 1.00
CA SER A 72 17.82 -19.38 1.54
C SER A 72 17.30 -17.95 1.48
N LEU A 73 17.60 -17.16 2.51
CA LEU A 73 17.17 -15.77 2.64
C LEU A 73 18.34 -14.83 2.32
N VAL A 74 18.05 -13.81 1.51
CA VAL A 74 18.92 -12.65 1.34
C VAL A 74 18.21 -11.45 2.00
N VAL A 75 18.78 -10.95 3.07
CA VAL A 75 18.22 -9.81 3.81
C VAL A 75 18.82 -8.53 3.27
N VAL A 76 18.00 -7.71 2.67
CA VAL A 76 18.39 -6.37 2.20
C VAL A 76 17.89 -5.36 3.23
N LYS A 77 18.82 -4.74 3.96
CA LYS A 77 18.51 -3.69 4.92
C LYS A 77 18.42 -2.37 4.20
N ALA A 78 17.19 -1.90 4.04
CA ALA A 78 16.93 -0.58 3.46
C ALA A 78 17.05 0.52 4.51
N ARG A 79 17.47 1.71 4.07
CA ARG A 79 17.43 2.94 4.88
C ARG A 79 15.97 3.32 5.12
N PHE A 80 15.71 4.12 6.17
CA PHE A 80 14.38 4.67 6.38
C PHE A 80 13.94 5.47 5.14
N MET A 81 12.81 5.07 4.56
CA MET A 81 12.25 5.61 3.33
C MET A 81 10.81 6.06 3.54
N SER A 82 10.35 7.02 2.72
CA SER A 82 8.93 7.38 2.65
C SER A 82 8.11 6.26 2.01
N VAL A 83 6.79 6.30 2.18
CA VAL A 83 5.88 5.31 1.56
C VAL A 83 6.01 5.29 0.03
N GLU A 84 6.23 6.48 -0.58
CA GLU A 84 6.41 6.62 -2.04
C GLU A 84 7.75 6.02 -2.51
N ASP A 85 8.77 6.10 -1.67
CA ASP A 85 10.08 5.49 -1.97
C ASP A 85 10.04 3.96 -1.83
N HIS A 86 9.15 3.42 -0.98
CA HIS A 86 8.91 1.98 -0.89
C HIS A 86 8.45 1.38 -2.21
N ASP A 87 7.53 2.04 -2.92
CA ASP A 87 7.05 1.57 -4.22
C ASP A 87 8.18 1.53 -5.26
N ARG A 88 8.97 2.60 -5.34
CA ARG A 88 10.14 2.68 -6.24
C ARG A 88 11.21 1.64 -5.91
N PHE A 89 11.46 1.45 -4.63
CA PHE A 89 12.43 0.47 -4.15
C PHE A 89 11.97 -0.96 -4.45
N HIS A 90 10.70 -1.26 -4.22
CA HIS A 90 10.09 -2.54 -4.57
C HIS A 90 10.18 -2.82 -6.06
N ASP A 91 9.78 -1.87 -6.92
CA ASP A 91 9.83 -2.02 -8.37
C ASP A 91 11.27 -2.23 -8.89
N ALA A 92 12.24 -1.52 -8.31
CA ALA A 92 13.65 -1.69 -8.66
C ALA A 92 14.18 -3.07 -8.27
N LEU A 93 13.78 -3.59 -7.10
CA LEU A 93 14.16 -4.94 -6.66
C LEU A 93 13.48 -6.02 -7.53
N GLU A 94 12.20 -5.86 -7.83
CA GLU A 94 11.47 -6.79 -8.69
C GLU A 94 12.07 -6.85 -10.10
N ALA A 95 12.42 -5.71 -10.69
CA ALA A 95 13.10 -5.65 -11.97
C ALA A 95 14.48 -6.31 -11.93
N LEU A 96 15.23 -6.11 -10.85
CA LEU A 96 16.53 -6.75 -10.64
C LEU A 96 16.39 -8.27 -10.52
N LEU A 97 15.41 -8.76 -9.76
CA LEU A 97 15.15 -10.18 -9.59
C LEU A 97 14.71 -10.83 -10.91
N ALA A 98 13.81 -10.18 -11.67
CA ALA A 98 13.36 -10.67 -12.96
C ALA A 98 14.51 -10.90 -13.96
N HIS A 99 15.58 -10.11 -13.85
CA HIS A 99 16.75 -10.22 -14.72
C HIS A 99 17.72 -11.35 -14.28
N HIS A 100 17.60 -11.84 -13.04
CA HIS A 100 18.51 -12.83 -12.45
C HIS A 100 17.84 -14.18 -12.16
N ILE A 101 16.67 -14.45 -12.73
CA ILE A 101 16.01 -15.75 -12.61
C ILE A 101 16.86 -16.80 -13.35
N ALA A 102 17.41 -17.75 -12.60
CA ALA A 102 18.08 -18.91 -13.14
C ALA A 102 17.13 -20.11 -13.14
N GLU A 103 17.30 -21.04 -14.08
CA GLU A 103 16.52 -22.29 -14.11
C GLU A 103 16.69 -23.06 -12.80
N GLY A 104 15.57 -23.46 -12.20
CA GLY A 104 15.54 -24.22 -10.95
C GLY A 104 15.51 -23.39 -9.67
N PHE A 105 15.48 -22.05 -9.77
CA PHE A 105 15.35 -21.17 -8.61
C PHE A 105 14.08 -20.32 -8.72
N GLU A 106 13.32 -20.30 -7.64
CA GLU A 106 12.19 -19.39 -7.47
C GLU A 106 12.62 -18.27 -6.51
N LEU A 107 12.55 -17.03 -6.98
CA LEU A 107 12.89 -15.85 -6.19
C LEU A 107 11.60 -15.14 -5.78
N THR A 108 11.40 -14.99 -4.47
CA THR A 108 10.24 -14.30 -3.91
C THR A 108 10.71 -13.10 -3.10
N LEU A 109 10.14 -11.94 -3.38
CA LEU A 109 10.41 -10.72 -2.63
C LEU A 109 9.44 -10.63 -1.46
N GLY A 110 9.96 -10.35 -0.26
CA GLY A 110 9.18 -10.19 0.97
C GLY A 110 9.75 -9.07 1.85
N GLY A 111 9.06 -8.81 2.94
CA GLY A 111 9.44 -7.79 3.90
C GLY A 111 8.56 -6.54 3.86
N ALA A 112 8.78 -5.61 4.80
CA ALA A 112 7.91 -4.45 4.98
C ALA A 112 7.73 -3.61 3.68
N PRO A 113 8.77 -3.24 2.90
CA PRO A 113 8.57 -2.47 1.68
C PRO A 113 7.71 -3.19 0.63
N ALA A 114 7.86 -4.51 0.49
CA ALA A 114 7.07 -5.30 -0.46
C ALA A 114 5.61 -5.41 -0.03
N ILE A 115 5.39 -5.59 1.28
CA ILE A 115 4.04 -5.64 1.86
C ILE A 115 3.36 -4.27 1.70
N ASP A 116 4.04 -3.19 2.06
CA ASP A 116 3.49 -1.83 2.03
C ASP A 116 3.13 -1.43 0.59
N SER A 117 3.99 -1.69 -0.39
CA SER A 117 3.73 -1.37 -1.80
C SER A 117 2.55 -2.17 -2.35
N THR A 118 2.52 -3.48 -2.09
CA THR A 118 1.42 -4.35 -2.53
C THR A 118 0.10 -3.91 -1.88
N PHE A 119 0.15 -3.61 -0.58
CA PHE A 119 -1.02 -3.14 0.17
C PHE A 119 -1.54 -1.81 -0.39
N ASN A 120 -0.66 -0.85 -0.63
CA ASN A 120 -1.01 0.46 -1.18
C ASN A 120 -1.68 0.34 -2.56
N ARG A 121 -1.14 -0.47 -3.47
CA ARG A 121 -1.73 -0.75 -4.79
C ARG A 121 -3.11 -1.41 -4.70
N LEU A 122 -3.27 -2.41 -3.84
CA LEU A 122 -4.56 -3.07 -3.62
C LEU A 122 -5.59 -2.10 -3.05
N MET A 123 -5.20 -1.29 -2.05
CA MET A 123 -6.08 -0.29 -1.44
C MET A 123 -6.54 0.77 -2.44
N LEU A 124 -5.66 1.31 -3.28
CA LEU A 124 -6.03 2.27 -4.31
C LEU A 124 -7.00 1.65 -5.31
N LYS A 125 -6.76 0.42 -5.73
CA LYS A 125 -7.67 -0.32 -6.60
C LYS A 125 -9.05 -0.52 -5.97
N ASP A 126 -9.09 -0.98 -4.73
CA ASP A 126 -10.33 -1.20 -3.99
C ASP A 126 -11.08 0.10 -3.76
N MET A 127 -10.39 1.19 -3.42
CA MET A 127 -10.97 2.52 -3.27
C MET A 127 -11.69 2.95 -4.56
N ILE A 128 -11.05 2.80 -5.72
CA ILE A 128 -11.64 3.17 -7.02
C ILE A 128 -12.86 2.29 -7.31
N ILE A 129 -12.77 0.99 -7.11
CA ILE A 129 -13.87 0.04 -7.35
C ILE A 129 -15.06 0.38 -6.45
N LEU A 130 -14.82 0.59 -5.15
CA LEU A 130 -15.88 0.92 -4.19
C LEU A 130 -16.51 2.27 -4.49
N LEU A 131 -15.73 3.27 -4.88
CA LEU A 131 -16.24 4.60 -5.26
C LEU A 131 -17.12 4.50 -6.51
N LEU A 132 -16.68 3.79 -7.55
CA LEU A 132 -17.48 3.57 -8.76
C LEU A 132 -18.77 2.79 -8.47
N ALA A 133 -18.68 1.75 -7.65
CA ALA A 133 -19.86 0.99 -7.21
C ALA A 133 -20.84 1.87 -6.45
N ALA A 134 -20.36 2.71 -5.54
CA ALA A 134 -21.19 3.67 -4.81
C ALA A 134 -21.88 4.68 -5.74
N ILE A 135 -21.17 5.21 -6.72
CA ILE A 135 -21.73 6.13 -7.74
C ILE A 135 -22.84 5.44 -8.54
N ILE A 136 -22.61 4.20 -8.99
CA ILE A 136 -23.59 3.44 -9.77
C ILE A 136 -24.84 3.14 -8.94
N ILE A 137 -24.67 2.58 -7.75
CA ILE A 137 -25.79 2.21 -6.85
C ILE A 137 -26.62 3.45 -6.52
N MET A 138 -25.93 4.55 -6.18
CA MET A 138 -26.58 5.78 -5.83
C MET A 138 -27.30 6.43 -7.03
N GLY A 139 -26.68 6.38 -8.22
CA GLY A 139 -27.32 6.79 -9.46
C GLY A 139 -28.60 6.03 -9.77
N LEU A 140 -28.61 4.71 -9.53
CA LEU A 140 -29.79 3.87 -9.67
C LEU A 140 -30.90 4.26 -8.67
N ILE A 141 -30.56 4.46 -7.40
CA ILE A 141 -31.51 4.90 -6.35
C ILE A 141 -32.11 6.26 -6.69
N LEU A 142 -31.28 7.23 -7.08
CA LEU A 142 -31.73 8.57 -7.47
C LEU A 142 -32.62 8.54 -8.73
N THR A 143 -32.27 7.68 -9.70
CA THR A 143 -33.08 7.47 -10.91
C THR A 143 -34.46 6.93 -10.56
N TYR A 144 -34.52 5.93 -9.71
CA TYR A 144 -35.76 5.34 -9.23
C TYR A 144 -36.62 6.37 -8.47
N LEU A 145 -35.98 7.19 -7.63
CA LEU A 145 -36.67 8.12 -6.75
C LEU A 145 -37.16 9.40 -7.47
N PHE A 146 -36.33 9.99 -8.32
CA PHE A 146 -36.59 11.33 -8.87
C PHE A 146 -36.93 11.34 -10.35
N ARG A 147 -36.52 10.37 -11.14
CA ARG A 147 -36.79 10.23 -12.60
C ARG A 147 -36.47 11.49 -13.43
N ARG A 148 -35.58 12.36 -12.95
CA ARG A 148 -35.13 13.58 -13.63
C ARG A 148 -33.61 13.62 -13.61
N LEU A 149 -32.97 13.78 -14.77
CA LEU A 149 -31.52 13.78 -14.92
C LEU A 149 -30.82 14.81 -14.04
N VAL A 150 -31.35 16.02 -13.93
CA VAL A 150 -30.77 17.09 -13.10
C VAL A 150 -30.76 16.70 -11.62
N ALA A 151 -31.81 16.05 -11.13
CA ALA A 151 -31.90 15.59 -9.74
C ALA A 151 -30.96 14.41 -9.44
N ILE A 152 -30.44 13.74 -10.46
CA ILE A 152 -29.45 12.66 -10.36
C ILE A 152 -28.04 13.23 -10.44
N LEU A 153 -27.78 14.03 -11.47
CA LEU A 153 -26.44 14.52 -11.79
C LEU A 153 -25.94 15.57 -10.81
N ALA A 154 -26.83 16.46 -10.31
CA ALA A 154 -26.41 17.53 -9.39
C ALA A 154 -25.83 17.02 -8.07
N PRO A 155 -26.46 16.08 -7.34
CA PRO A 155 -25.87 15.51 -6.13
C PRO A 155 -24.56 14.77 -6.40
N ILE A 156 -24.53 13.94 -7.44
CA ILE A 156 -23.33 13.17 -7.80
C ILE A 156 -22.17 14.12 -8.11
N ALA A 157 -22.42 15.17 -8.91
CA ALA A 157 -21.39 16.15 -9.25
C ALA A 157 -20.91 16.92 -8.02
N ALA A 158 -21.82 17.37 -7.14
CA ALA A 158 -21.49 18.10 -5.92
C ALA A 158 -20.62 17.25 -4.98
N VAL A 159 -20.99 16.00 -4.76
CA VAL A 159 -20.23 15.09 -3.89
C VAL A 159 -18.91 14.69 -4.52
N SER A 160 -18.88 14.42 -5.83
CA SER A 160 -17.61 14.14 -6.54
C SER A 160 -16.64 15.33 -6.44
N LEU A 161 -17.15 16.56 -6.54
CA LEU A 161 -16.34 17.76 -6.34
C LEU A 161 -15.84 17.89 -4.89
N ALA A 162 -16.66 17.54 -3.90
CA ALA A 162 -16.24 17.51 -2.49
C ALA A 162 -15.12 16.49 -2.25
N VAL A 163 -15.22 15.29 -2.81
CA VAL A 163 -14.17 14.27 -2.76
C VAL A 163 -12.87 14.78 -3.40
N LEU A 164 -12.98 15.34 -4.63
CA LEU A 164 -11.83 15.89 -5.34
C LEU A 164 -11.15 17.02 -4.55
N TRP A 165 -11.96 17.89 -3.95
CA TRP A 165 -11.46 18.99 -3.12
C TRP A 165 -10.76 18.48 -1.86
N THR A 166 -11.33 17.49 -1.19
CA THR A 166 -10.74 16.88 0.01
C THR A 166 -9.39 16.23 -0.31
N LEU A 167 -9.32 15.41 -1.36
CA LEU A 167 -8.08 14.78 -1.79
C LEU A 167 -7.05 15.82 -2.26
N GLY A 168 -7.49 16.86 -2.96
CA GLY A 168 -6.64 17.97 -3.38
C GLY A 168 -6.06 18.74 -2.20
N CYS A 169 -6.86 19.02 -1.16
CA CYS A 169 -6.37 19.64 0.07
C CYS A 169 -5.38 18.74 0.81
N MET A 170 -5.64 17.44 0.90
CA MET A 170 -4.69 16.48 1.49
C MET A 170 -3.35 16.50 0.76
N ALA A 171 -3.38 16.45 -0.58
CA ALA A 171 -2.17 16.51 -1.40
C ALA A 171 -1.42 17.82 -1.22
N TYR A 172 -2.15 18.97 -1.19
CA TYR A 172 -1.56 20.28 -0.97
C TYR A 172 -0.87 20.42 0.39
N LEU A 173 -1.45 19.79 1.42
CA LEU A 173 -0.89 19.78 2.79
C LEU A 173 0.20 18.72 2.98
N GLY A 174 0.54 17.96 1.95
CA GLY A 174 1.55 16.89 2.04
C GLY A 174 1.11 15.70 2.90
N LEU A 175 -0.21 15.51 3.10
CA LEU A 175 -0.76 14.39 3.85
C LEU A 175 -0.79 13.15 2.97
N ALA A 176 -0.04 12.13 3.35
CA ALA A 176 -0.04 10.86 2.64
C ALA A 176 -1.39 10.14 2.74
N VAL A 177 -1.83 9.55 1.64
CA VAL A 177 -3.02 8.70 1.62
C VAL A 177 -2.65 7.34 2.20
N GLY A 178 -2.92 7.15 3.48
CA GLY A 178 -2.71 5.89 4.18
C GLY A 178 -3.98 5.04 4.23
N MET A 179 -3.90 3.93 4.97
CA MET A 179 -4.96 2.94 5.10
C MET A 179 -6.31 3.54 5.54
N ILE A 180 -6.30 4.42 6.52
CA ILE A 180 -7.52 5.06 7.05
C ILE A 180 -8.07 6.11 6.08
N SER A 181 -7.19 6.92 5.49
CA SER A 181 -7.60 8.00 4.57
C SER A 181 -8.10 7.49 3.22
N SER A 182 -7.76 6.26 2.82
CA SER A 182 -8.29 5.65 1.59
C SER A 182 -9.81 5.38 1.65
N MET A 183 -10.39 5.32 2.85
CA MET A 183 -11.83 5.16 3.04
C MET A 183 -12.60 6.49 2.94
N LEU A 184 -11.92 7.64 3.07
CA LEU A 184 -12.55 8.96 3.08
C LEU A 184 -13.39 9.25 1.83
N PRO A 185 -12.95 8.98 0.59
CA PRO A 185 -13.75 9.26 -0.59
C PRO A 185 -15.09 8.54 -0.60
N ALA A 186 -15.10 7.25 -0.23
CA ALA A 186 -16.33 6.47 -0.16
C ALA A 186 -17.25 6.98 0.95
N PHE A 187 -16.70 7.33 2.11
CA PHE A 187 -17.44 7.86 3.24
C PHE A 187 -18.10 9.22 2.90
N ILE A 188 -17.33 10.17 2.34
CA ILE A 188 -17.84 11.49 1.90
C ILE A 188 -18.93 11.29 0.85
N PHE A 189 -18.74 10.34 -0.06
CA PHE A 189 -19.71 10.06 -1.11
C PHE A 189 -21.05 9.58 -0.52
N VAL A 190 -21.02 8.59 0.36
CA VAL A 190 -22.24 8.02 0.97
C VAL A 190 -22.99 9.07 1.81
N VAL A 191 -22.28 9.80 2.66
CA VAL A 191 -22.88 10.86 3.50
C VAL A 191 -23.42 11.99 2.64
N GLY A 192 -22.62 12.53 1.72
CA GLY A 192 -23.02 13.68 0.90
C GLY A 192 -24.18 13.38 -0.04
N VAL A 193 -24.28 12.15 -0.56
CA VAL A 193 -25.47 11.77 -1.33
C VAL A 193 -26.69 11.59 -0.42
N GLY A 194 -26.53 11.02 0.77
CA GLY A 194 -27.58 10.91 1.76
C GLY A 194 -28.20 12.26 2.07
N ASP A 195 -27.39 13.27 2.36
CA ASP A 195 -27.82 14.66 2.61
C ASP A 195 -28.51 15.26 1.38
N SER A 196 -27.97 15.02 0.20
CA SER A 196 -28.55 15.49 -1.05
C SER A 196 -29.93 14.86 -1.33
N VAL A 197 -30.10 13.57 -1.06
CA VAL A 197 -31.41 12.88 -1.19
C VAL A 197 -32.41 13.49 -0.23
N HIS A 198 -32.00 13.77 1.02
CA HIS A 198 -32.87 14.39 2.01
C HIS A 198 -33.32 15.77 1.56
N LEU A 199 -32.38 16.63 1.12
CA LEU A 199 -32.68 17.95 0.57
C LEU A 199 -33.67 17.87 -0.60
N LEU A 200 -33.41 17.01 -1.57
CA LEU A 200 -34.24 16.85 -2.75
C LEU A 200 -35.64 16.29 -2.41
N SER A 201 -35.75 15.45 -1.40
CA SER A 201 -37.04 14.92 -0.93
C SER A 201 -37.88 16.03 -0.33
N VAL A 202 -37.31 16.88 0.53
CA VAL A 202 -38.01 18.06 1.10
C VAL A 202 -38.43 19.02 -0.01
N TYR A 203 -37.53 19.35 -0.94
CA TYR A 203 -37.84 20.17 -2.09
C TYR A 203 -39.03 19.62 -2.91
N ARG A 204 -39.01 18.30 -3.20
CA ARG A 204 -40.11 17.65 -3.93
C ARG A 204 -41.46 17.77 -3.19
N THR A 205 -41.43 17.58 -1.89
CA THR A 205 -42.63 17.71 -1.05
C THR A 205 -43.21 19.13 -1.11
N GLU A 206 -42.38 20.17 -0.96
CA GLU A 206 -42.79 21.57 -1.09
C GLU A 206 -43.39 21.88 -2.48
N ARG A 207 -42.76 21.32 -3.55
CA ARG A 207 -43.30 21.48 -4.92
C ARG A 207 -44.67 20.81 -5.12
N LEU A 208 -44.89 19.65 -4.49
CA LEU A 208 -46.19 18.97 -4.52
C LEU A 208 -47.27 19.72 -3.77
N LEU A 209 -46.91 20.51 -2.76
CA LEU A 209 -47.82 21.40 -2.02
C LEU A 209 -48.15 22.70 -2.78
N GLY A 210 -47.66 22.88 -4.01
CA GLY A 210 -47.93 24.05 -4.86
C GLY A 210 -47.02 25.24 -4.59
N THR A 211 -45.99 25.09 -3.73
CA THR A 211 -45.02 26.16 -3.44
C THR A 211 -44.24 26.53 -4.72
N ASP A 212 -44.00 27.82 -4.97
CA ASP A 212 -43.17 28.25 -6.09
C ASP A 212 -41.75 27.68 -6.01
N ASN A 213 -41.10 27.55 -7.19
CA ASN A 213 -39.79 26.90 -7.31
C ASN A 213 -38.74 27.52 -6.39
N ARG A 214 -38.65 28.84 -6.37
CA ARG A 214 -37.70 29.61 -5.57
C ARG A 214 -37.95 29.43 -4.07
N GLU A 215 -39.20 29.52 -3.67
CA GLU A 215 -39.59 29.36 -2.26
C GLU A 215 -39.41 27.91 -1.78
N ALA A 216 -39.71 26.92 -2.62
CA ALA A 216 -39.48 25.50 -2.32
C ALA A 216 -37.99 25.20 -2.07
N ILE A 217 -37.10 25.82 -2.84
CA ILE A 217 -35.62 25.67 -2.62
C ILE A 217 -35.24 26.29 -1.28
N ILE A 218 -35.69 27.53 -1.00
CA ILE A 218 -35.39 28.24 0.26
C ILE A 218 -35.85 27.42 1.47
N ARG A 219 -37.10 26.91 1.43
CA ARG A 219 -37.65 26.06 2.50
C ARG A 219 -36.92 24.76 2.66
N ALA A 220 -36.54 24.12 1.55
CA ALA A 220 -35.76 22.88 1.60
C ALA A 220 -34.41 23.11 2.27
N VAL A 221 -33.68 24.16 1.87
CA VAL A 221 -32.37 24.48 2.46
C VAL A 221 -32.52 24.90 3.94
N ALA A 222 -33.55 25.70 4.29
CA ALA A 222 -33.77 26.09 5.68
C ALA A 222 -34.07 24.89 6.61
N ARG A 223 -34.82 23.90 6.11
CA ARG A 223 -35.17 22.69 6.91
C ARG A 223 -34.06 21.68 7.02
N THR A 224 -33.21 21.53 5.98
CA THR A 224 -32.16 20.53 5.95
C THR A 224 -30.79 21.10 6.31
N GLY A 225 -30.57 22.40 6.15
CA GLY A 225 -29.28 23.04 6.39
C GLY A 225 -28.91 23.17 7.87
N GLN A 226 -29.90 23.35 8.77
CA GLN A 226 -29.62 23.42 10.20
C GLN A 226 -29.01 22.15 10.80
N PRO A 227 -29.49 20.92 10.48
CA PRO A 227 -28.89 19.70 10.98
C PRO A 227 -27.54 19.38 10.35
N VAL A 228 -27.24 19.92 9.18
CA VAL A 228 -25.97 19.66 8.46
C VAL A 228 -24.84 20.57 8.97
N LEU A 229 -25.18 21.72 9.58
CA LEU A 229 -24.22 22.69 10.13
C LEU A 229 -23.91 22.47 11.62
N LEU A 230 -24.59 21.56 12.29
CA LEU A 230 -24.39 21.17 13.69
C LEU A 230 -23.68 19.83 13.79
#